data_791833afd9883e9fa9f88104c7eb6fbc
#
_entry.id   791833afd9883e9fa9f88104c7eb6fbc
#
_cell.length_a   1.000
_cell.length_b   1.000
_cell.length_c   1.000
_cell.angle_alpha   90.00
_cell.angle_beta   90.00
_cell.angle_gamma   90.00
#
_symmetry.space_group_name_H-M   'P 1'
#
loop_
_entity.id
_entity.type
_entity.pdbx_description
1 polymer ?
#
loop_
_entity_poly.entity_id
_entity_poly.type
_entity_poly.pdbx_seq_one_letter_code
_entity_poly.pdbx_strand_id
1 'polypeptide(L)'
;TANTVRGCIVAPPGKKLVIADLANIEGRGLAHLAGEVWKIQAFRDYDAGTWADLYKLAYARSFNTTPEAVTKGQRQIGKVMELGLGYEGGVAAFLTFAAVYQMDLDELAEAVWSTASEDALAAAQGMLEWVKKKRRSTFGLSDRVYVACEVLKAAWRKAHPMTCALWENVSTSVLLAIANPGETFRVRQLAIRVDG
;
A
#
# COMPACT_ATOMS: atom_id res chain seq x y z
N THR A 1 -9.25 -14.47 20.04
CA THR A 1 -8.29 -13.79 19.15
C THR A 1 -7.77 -14.77 18.08
N ALA A 2 -7.19 -14.28 16.96
CA ALA A 2 -6.68 -15.12 15.87
C ALA A 2 -5.66 -16.17 16.35
N ASN A 3 -4.84 -15.85 17.35
CA ASN A 3 -3.87 -16.78 17.94
C ASN A 3 -4.54 -17.93 18.68
N THR A 4 -5.68 -17.69 19.34
CA THR A 4 -6.45 -18.73 20.03
C THR A 4 -7.02 -19.74 19.02
N VAL A 5 -7.57 -19.24 17.90
CA VAL A 5 -8.10 -20.10 16.84
C VAL A 5 -7.01 -20.94 16.19
N ARG A 6 -5.84 -20.37 15.93
CA ARG A 6 -4.69 -21.13 15.39
C ARG A 6 -4.22 -22.24 16.31
N GLY A 7 -4.25 -22.02 17.63
CA GLY A 7 -3.92 -23.05 18.63
C GLY A 7 -4.85 -24.25 18.66
N CYS A 8 -6.06 -24.12 18.10
CA CYS A 8 -7.03 -25.22 18.00
C CYS A 8 -6.78 -26.13 16.79
N ILE A 9 -5.93 -25.72 15.85
CA ILE A 9 -5.61 -26.48 14.64
C ILE A 9 -4.40 -27.38 14.97
N VAL A 10 -4.65 -28.65 15.21
CA VAL A 10 -3.60 -29.62 15.58
C VAL A 10 -3.59 -30.79 14.61
N ALA A 11 -2.40 -31.37 14.39
CA ALA A 11 -2.29 -32.58 13.59
C ALA A 11 -2.81 -33.80 14.38
N PRO A 12 -3.49 -34.76 13.73
CA PRO A 12 -3.84 -36.04 14.35
C PRO A 12 -2.57 -36.80 14.77
N PRO A 13 -2.69 -37.78 15.71
CA PRO A 13 -1.56 -38.61 16.10
C PRO A 13 -0.81 -39.24 14.90
N GLY A 14 0.51 -39.15 14.92
CA GLY A 14 1.35 -39.65 13.82
C GLY A 14 1.37 -38.84 12.54
N LYS A 15 0.70 -37.67 12.51
CA LYS A 15 0.70 -36.73 11.38
C LYS A 15 1.36 -35.40 11.79
N LYS A 16 1.73 -34.60 10.79
CA LYS A 16 2.20 -33.23 10.98
C LYS A 16 1.46 -32.27 10.04
N LEU A 17 1.26 -31.06 10.49
CA LEU A 17 0.79 -29.97 9.63
C LEU A 17 1.98 -29.41 8.85
N VAL A 18 1.79 -29.23 7.54
CA VAL A 18 2.71 -28.46 6.70
C VAL A 18 1.99 -27.16 6.39
N ILE A 19 2.57 -26.04 6.85
CA ILE A 19 2.01 -24.71 6.66
C ILE A 19 2.93 -23.98 5.70
N ALA A 20 2.36 -23.49 4.60
CA ALA A 20 3.06 -22.65 3.62
C ALA A 20 2.21 -21.42 3.33
N ASP A 21 2.87 -20.28 3.18
CA ASP A 21 2.27 -19.02 2.78
C ASP A 21 3.06 -18.42 1.61
N LEU A 22 2.35 -17.76 0.70
CA LEU A 22 2.98 -17.12 -0.45
C LEU A 22 3.47 -15.72 -0.06
N ALA A 23 4.77 -15.55 0.01
CA ALA A 23 5.39 -14.28 0.40
C ALA A 23 4.95 -13.13 -0.51
N ASN A 24 4.16 -12.20 0.05
CA ASN A 24 3.70 -10.96 -0.60
C ASN A 24 3.04 -11.18 -1.96
N ILE A 25 2.19 -12.21 -2.08
CA ILE A 25 1.56 -12.60 -3.36
C ILE A 25 0.72 -11.46 -3.96
N GLU A 26 0.03 -10.71 -3.14
CA GLU A 26 -0.78 -9.56 -3.56
C GLU A 26 0.07 -8.46 -4.18
N GLY A 27 1.17 -8.09 -3.53
CA GLY A 27 2.12 -7.12 -4.06
C GLY A 27 2.80 -7.59 -5.36
N ARG A 28 3.06 -8.90 -5.49
CA ARG A 28 3.60 -9.52 -6.73
C ARG A 28 2.58 -9.43 -7.86
N GLY A 29 1.34 -9.84 -7.59
CA GLY A 29 0.24 -9.77 -8.56
C GLY A 29 -0.01 -8.34 -9.04
N LEU A 30 -0.08 -7.38 -8.10
CA LEU A 30 -0.26 -5.97 -8.45
C LEU A 30 0.90 -5.43 -9.28
N ALA A 31 2.14 -5.68 -8.89
CA ALA A 31 3.31 -5.25 -9.65
C ALA A 31 3.32 -5.81 -11.07
N HIS A 32 2.95 -7.08 -11.25
CA HIS A 32 2.85 -7.72 -12.56
C HIS A 32 1.73 -7.10 -13.41
N LEU A 33 0.52 -6.96 -12.88
CA LEU A 33 -0.63 -6.37 -13.57
C LEU A 33 -0.36 -4.91 -13.96
N ALA A 34 0.22 -4.13 -13.06
CA ALA A 34 0.59 -2.75 -13.33
C ALA A 34 1.80 -2.60 -14.26
N GLY A 35 2.67 -3.60 -14.33
CA GLY A 35 3.98 -3.50 -15.00
C GLY A 35 4.94 -2.58 -14.26
N GLU A 36 4.91 -2.60 -12.93
CA GLU A 36 5.81 -1.82 -12.07
C GLU A 36 7.21 -2.46 -12.07
N VAL A 37 8.01 -2.12 -13.08
CA VAL A 37 9.27 -2.81 -13.43
C VAL A 37 10.23 -2.93 -12.25
N TRP A 38 10.44 -1.84 -11.52
CA TRP A 38 11.34 -1.85 -10.38
C TRP A 38 10.92 -2.84 -9.29
N LYS A 39 9.60 -2.95 -9.06
CA LYS A 39 9.04 -3.83 -8.04
C LYS A 39 9.09 -5.29 -8.47
N ILE A 40 8.83 -5.56 -9.75
CA ILE A 40 9.00 -6.90 -10.34
C ILE A 40 10.47 -7.35 -10.20
N GLN A 41 11.43 -6.45 -10.48
CA GLN A 41 12.85 -6.77 -10.32
C GLN A 41 13.19 -7.00 -8.85
N ALA A 42 12.70 -6.18 -7.94
CA ALA A 42 12.91 -6.37 -6.51
C ALA A 42 12.39 -7.74 -5.99
N PHE A 43 11.28 -8.24 -6.52
CA PHE A 43 10.80 -9.58 -6.20
C PHE A 43 11.73 -10.68 -6.74
N ARG A 44 12.26 -10.52 -7.95
CA ARG A 44 13.23 -11.47 -8.52
C ARG A 44 14.51 -11.54 -7.71
N ASP A 45 15.03 -10.39 -7.29
CA ASP A 45 16.25 -10.28 -6.49
C ASP A 45 16.02 -10.87 -5.09
N TYR A 46 14.83 -10.65 -4.49
CA TYR A 46 14.44 -11.27 -3.24
C TYR A 46 14.39 -12.80 -3.36
N ASP A 47 13.81 -13.34 -4.42
CA ASP A 47 13.71 -14.79 -4.65
C ASP A 47 15.09 -15.42 -4.91
N ALA A 48 16.00 -14.67 -5.52
CA ALA A 48 17.40 -15.06 -5.71
C ALA A 48 18.25 -14.97 -4.43
N GLY A 49 17.69 -14.45 -3.33
CA GLY A 49 18.41 -14.26 -2.07
C GLY A 49 19.46 -13.15 -2.09
N THR A 50 19.44 -12.29 -3.11
CA THR A 50 20.42 -11.22 -3.33
C THR A 50 19.95 -9.86 -2.82
N TRP A 51 18.71 -9.72 -2.38
CA TRP A 51 18.14 -8.42 -2.05
C TRP A 51 17.50 -8.34 -0.66
N ALA A 52 17.35 -7.09 -0.22
CA ALA A 52 16.80 -6.70 1.06
C ALA A 52 15.29 -6.98 1.20
N ASP A 53 14.81 -6.90 2.42
CA ASP A 53 13.41 -6.96 2.80
C ASP A 53 12.55 -5.97 2.01
N LEU A 54 11.49 -6.48 1.35
CA LEU A 54 10.63 -5.71 0.45
C LEU A 54 9.92 -4.52 1.11
N TYR A 55 9.65 -4.60 2.41
CA TYR A 55 9.06 -3.47 3.15
C TYR A 55 10.08 -2.37 3.43
N LYS A 56 11.36 -2.75 3.64
CA LYS A 56 12.44 -1.76 3.69
C LYS A 56 12.60 -1.06 2.36
N LEU A 57 12.54 -1.82 1.26
CA LEU A 57 12.62 -1.27 -0.09
C LEU A 57 11.46 -0.32 -0.40
N ALA A 58 10.22 -0.67 -0.03
CA ALA A 58 9.06 0.19 -0.22
C ALA A 58 9.21 1.54 0.51
N TYR A 59 9.65 1.50 1.77
CA TYR A 59 9.96 2.72 2.51
C TYR A 59 11.09 3.52 1.86
N ALA A 60 12.20 2.87 1.60
CA ALA A 60 13.40 3.51 1.04
C ALA A 60 13.09 4.24 -0.28
N ARG A 61 12.33 3.61 -1.17
CA ARG A 61 11.95 4.20 -2.44
C ARG A 61 10.99 5.37 -2.28
N SER A 62 10.06 5.29 -1.33
CA SER A 62 9.09 6.36 -1.04
C SER A 62 9.78 7.61 -0.47
N PHE A 63 10.86 7.44 0.28
CA PHE A 63 11.57 8.53 0.97
C PHE A 63 12.98 8.79 0.46
N ASN A 64 13.32 8.25 -0.72
CA ASN A 64 14.61 8.46 -1.39
C ASN A 64 15.81 8.18 -0.47
N THR A 65 15.75 7.05 0.24
CA THR A 65 16.84 6.53 1.08
C THR A 65 17.27 5.13 0.61
N THR A 66 18.24 4.50 1.29
CA THR A 66 18.66 3.14 0.95
C THR A 66 18.01 2.11 1.88
N PRO A 67 17.73 0.88 1.43
CA PRO A 67 17.12 -0.16 2.25
C PRO A 67 17.93 -0.50 3.52
N GLU A 68 19.26 -0.37 3.44
CA GLU A 68 20.19 -0.62 4.55
C GLU A 68 20.02 0.40 5.67
N ALA A 69 19.73 1.66 5.32
CA ALA A 69 19.51 2.75 6.25
C ALA A 69 18.13 2.68 6.94
N VAL A 70 17.20 1.85 6.43
CA VAL A 70 15.85 1.74 6.96
C VAL A 70 15.85 1.01 8.31
N THR A 71 15.40 1.72 9.35
CA THR A 71 15.26 1.19 10.71
C THR A 71 14.11 0.18 10.82
N LYS A 72 14.01 -0.52 11.96
CA LYS A 72 12.91 -1.45 12.24
C LYS A 72 11.53 -0.75 12.24
N GLY A 73 11.45 0.45 12.81
CA GLY A 73 10.21 1.26 12.81
C GLY A 73 9.81 1.68 11.40
N GLN A 74 10.74 2.20 10.62
CA GLN A 74 10.52 2.60 9.22
C GLN A 74 10.12 1.40 8.33
N ARG A 75 10.70 0.22 8.57
CA ARG A 75 10.26 -1.03 7.91
C ARG A 75 8.80 -1.35 8.20
N GLN A 76 8.36 -1.13 9.45
CA GLN A 76 6.96 -1.35 9.83
C GLN A 76 6.02 -0.37 9.11
N ILE A 77 6.44 0.89 8.97
CA ILE A 77 5.73 1.89 8.15
C ILE A 77 5.61 1.39 6.69
N GLY A 78 6.72 0.96 6.09
CA GLY A 78 6.73 0.40 4.73
C GLY A 78 5.77 -0.78 4.56
N LYS A 79 5.66 -1.65 5.59
CA LYS A 79 4.71 -2.75 5.59
C LYS A 79 3.26 -2.27 5.57
N VAL A 80 2.91 -1.31 6.40
CA VAL A 80 1.55 -0.75 6.47
C VAL A 80 1.23 0.02 5.18
N MET A 81 2.19 0.74 4.60
CA MET A 81 2.03 1.40 3.30
C MET A 81 1.69 0.39 2.19
N GLU A 82 2.45 -0.70 2.08
CA GLU A 82 2.22 -1.74 1.06
C GLU A 82 0.84 -2.38 1.18
N LEU A 83 0.45 -2.75 2.39
CA LEU A 83 -0.83 -3.42 2.63
C LEU A 83 -2.04 -2.47 2.58
N GLY A 84 -1.89 -1.24 3.07
CA GLY A 84 -2.96 -0.26 3.14
C GLY A 84 -3.17 0.52 1.83
N LEU A 85 -2.10 0.80 1.10
CA LEU A 85 -2.16 1.67 -0.09
C LEU A 85 -2.19 0.89 -1.41
N GLY A 86 -1.79 -0.39 -1.41
CA GLY A 86 -1.68 -1.23 -2.60
C GLY A 86 -2.98 -1.49 -3.35
N TYR A 87 -4.12 -1.26 -2.72
CA TYR A 87 -5.46 -1.41 -3.31
C TYR A 87 -6.18 -0.07 -3.53
N GLU A 88 -5.44 0.94 -3.98
CA GLU A 88 -5.93 2.32 -4.11
C GLU A 88 -6.38 2.94 -2.77
N GLY A 89 -5.96 2.33 -1.67
CA GLY A 89 -6.30 2.78 -0.33
C GLY A 89 -5.88 4.23 -0.07
N GLY A 90 -6.70 4.91 0.73
CA GLY A 90 -6.40 6.25 1.26
C GLY A 90 -6.01 6.18 2.73
N VAL A 91 -6.12 7.32 3.41
CA VAL A 91 -5.83 7.43 4.84
C VAL A 91 -6.62 6.42 5.67
N ALA A 92 -7.91 6.19 5.38
CA ALA A 92 -8.74 5.22 6.10
C ALA A 92 -8.18 3.79 6.04
N ALA A 93 -7.76 3.33 4.84
CA ALA A 93 -7.17 2.02 4.68
C ALA A 93 -5.82 1.91 5.41
N PHE A 94 -4.99 2.95 5.33
CA PHE A 94 -3.74 3.02 6.09
C PHE A 94 -4.00 2.86 7.60
N LEU A 95 -4.97 3.58 8.16
CA LEU A 95 -5.34 3.50 9.58
C LEU A 95 -5.80 2.10 10.00
N THR A 96 -6.55 1.41 9.13
CA THR A 96 -6.99 0.04 9.41
C THR A 96 -5.78 -0.89 9.60
N PHE A 97 -4.79 -0.81 8.73
CA PHE A 97 -3.58 -1.63 8.87
C PHE A 97 -2.67 -1.14 9.99
N ALA A 98 -2.57 0.17 10.23
CA ALA A 98 -1.84 0.73 11.35
C ALA A 98 -2.38 0.19 12.70
N ALA A 99 -3.71 0.11 12.85
CA ALA A 99 -4.35 -0.47 14.02
C ALA A 99 -4.07 -1.98 14.16
N VAL A 100 -4.15 -2.76 13.06
CA VAL A 100 -3.81 -4.20 13.07
C VAL A 100 -2.39 -4.44 13.57
N TYR A 101 -1.45 -3.58 13.18
CA TYR A 101 -0.04 -3.68 13.57
C TYR A 101 0.32 -2.88 14.81
N GLN A 102 -0.68 -2.32 15.53
CA GLN A 102 -0.51 -1.56 16.77
C GLN A 102 0.51 -0.42 16.63
N MET A 103 0.45 0.27 15.50
CA MET A 103 1.35 1.40 15.20
C MET A 103 0.91 2.62 15.99
N ASP A 104 1.84 3.25 16.69
CA ASP A 104 1.63 4.55 17.33
C ASP A 104 1.62 5.64 16.24
N LEU A 105 0.47 6.30 16.09
CA LEU A 105 0.29 7.31 15.04
C LEU A 105 0.95 8.64 15.38
N ASP A 106 1.14 8.97 16.65
CA ASP A 106 1.83 10.18 17.06
C ASP A 106 3.34 10.02 16.86
N GLU A 107 3.91 8.86 17.22
CA GLU A 107 5.30 8.52 16.90
C GLU A 107 5.55 8.50 15.39
N LEU A 108 4.61 7.92 14.62
CA LEU A 108 4.65 7.95 13.17
C LEU A 108 4.68 9.39 12.63
N ALA A 109 3.79 10.25 13.14
CA ALA A 109 3.74 11.64 12.72
C ALA A 109 5.05 12.36 12.99
N GLU A 110 5.64 12.20 14.19
CA GLU A 110 6.95 12.77 14.52
C GLU A 110 8.04 12.34 13.52
N ALA A 111 8.10 11.04 13.21
CA ALA A 111 9.06 10.50 12.26
C ALA A 111 8.87 11.08 10.84
N VAL A 112 7.62 11.22 10.38
CA VAL A 112 7.32 11.80 9.06
C VAL A 112 7.66 13.28 9.02
N TRP A 113 7.24 14.07 10.03
CA TRP A 113 7.50 15.50 10.09
C TRP A 113 8.99 15.83 10.18
N SER A 114 9.80 14.97 10.77
CA SER A 114 11.25 15.17 10.86
C SER A 114 12.00 14.82 9.56
N THR A 115 11.40 14.06 8.65
CA THR A 115 12.08 13.53 7.44
C THR A 115 11.47 14.00 6.14
N ALA A 116 10.20 14.43 6.13
CA ALA A 116 9.53 14.91 4.93
C ALA A 116 10.04 16.28 4.49
N SER A 117 10.04 16.52 3.18
CA SER A 117 10.34 17.83 2.63
C SER A 117 9.24 18.85 2.93
N GLU A 118 9.59 20.12 2.98
CA GLU A 118 8.63 21.23 3.18
C GLU A 118 7.51 21.19 2.12
N ASP A 119 7.86 20.93 0.86
CA ASP A 119 6.88 20.82 -0.24
C ASP A 119 5.88 19.67 -0.02
N ALA A 120 6.35 18.51 0.46
CA ALA A 120 5.47 17.37 0.74
C ALA A 120 4.52 17.67 1.90
N LEU A 121 5.02 18.33 2.95
CA LEU A 121 4.21 18.77 4.08
C LEU A 121 3.18 19.83 3.66
N ALA A 122 3.58 20.83 2.88
CA ALA A 122 2.70 21.88 2.36
C ALA A 122 1.58 21.29 1.48
N ALA A 123 1.92 20.38 0.57
CA ALA A 123 0.94 19.69 -0.26
C ALA A 123 -0.07 18.88 0.57
N ALA A 124 0.40 18.15 1.59
CA ALA A 124 -0.45 17.39 2.49
C ALA A 124 -1.35 18.27 3.37
N GLN A 125 -0.84 19.42 3.83
CA GLN A 125 -1.62 20.43 4.54
C GLN A 125 -2.73 21.00 3.63
N GLY A 126 -2.41 21.33 2.38
CA GLY A 126 -3.40 21.76 1.39
C GLY A 126 -4.51 20.73 1.17
N MET A 127 -4.17 19.43 1.17
CA MET A 127 -5.15 18.35 1.11
C MET A 127 -6.05 18.31 2.36
N LEU A 128 -5.48 18.48 3.55
CA LEU A 128 -6.26 18.55 4.79
C LEU A 128 -7.26 19.73 4.76
N GLU A 129 -6.81 20.91 4.33
CA GLU A 129 -7.69 22.09 4.19
C GLU A 129 -8.82 21.83 3.20
N TRP A 130 -8.52 21.18 2.08
CA TRP A 130 -9.53 20.78 1.10
C TRP A 130 -10.56 19.81 1.71
N VAL A 131 -10.10 18.81 2.47
CA VAL A 131 -10.95 17.82 3.16
C VAL A 131 -11.87 18.51 4.15
N LYS A 132 -11.34 19.44 4.98
CA LYS A 132 -12.12 20.26 5.92
C LYS A 132 -13.14 21.13 5.19
N LYS A 133 -12.73 21.84 4.13
CA LYS A 133 -13.62 22.68 3.31
C LYS A 133 -14.77 21.88 2.68
N LYS A 134 -14.49 20.65 2.26
CA LYS A 134 -15.50 19.73 1.70
C LYS A 134 -16.28 18.96 2.77
N ARG A 135 -16.07 19.24 4.05
CA ARG A 135 -16.71 18.56 5.19
C ARG A 135 -16.56 17.03 5.12
N ARG A 136 -15.42 16.54 4.60
CA ARG A 136 -15.10 15.13 4.59
C ARG A 136 -14.47 14.72 5.93
N SER A 137 -14.54 13.42 6.24
CA SER A 137 -13.99 12.89 7.48
C SER A 137 -12.46 12.99 7.52
N THR A 138 -11.94 13.45 8.65
CA THR A 138 -10.52 13.31 9.03
C THR A 138 -10.29 12.09 9.90
N PHE A 139 -11.27 11.20 10.03
CA PHE A 139 -11.23 9.96 10.83
C PHE A 139 -10.94 10.19 12.32
N GLY A 140 -11.22 11.38 12.85
CA GLY A 140 -10.92 11.75 14.23
C GLY A 140 -9.45 11.99 14.52
N LEU A 141 -8.60 12.05 13.49
CA LEU A 141 -7.17 12.32 13.63
C LEU A 141 -6.89 13.78 13.96
N SER A 142 -5.81 14.03 14.69
CA SER A 142 -5.22 15.37 14.78
C SER A 142 -4.71 15.81 13.39
N ASP A 143 -4.65 17.11 13.16
CA ASP A 143 -4.15 17.67 11.91
C ASP A 143 -2.74 17.15 11.57
N ARG A 144 -1.89 17.05 12.60
CA ARG A 144 -0.51 16.57 12.48
C ARG A 144 -0.44 15.13 11.98
N VAL A 145 -1.24 14.25 12.56
CA VAL A 145 -1.32 12.83 12.16
C VAL A 145 -1.95 12.69 10.77
N TYR A 146 -3.01 13.44 10.48
CA TYR A 146 -3.64 13.41 9.16
C TYR A 146 -2.66 13.81 8.06
N VAL A 147 -1.93 14.92 8.25
CA VAL A 147 -0.89 15.39 7.31
C VAL A 147 0.19 14.33 7.12
N ALA A 148 0.67 13.69 8.19
CA ALA A 148 1.65 12.61 8.08
C ALA A 148 1.13 11.44 7.23
N CYS A 149 -0.12 11.00 7.43
CA CYS A 149 -0.73 9.96 6.61
C CYS A 149 -0.87 10.36 5.13
N GLU A 150 -1.19 11.63 4.85
CA GLU A 150 -1.23 12.14 3.47
C GLU A 150 0.15 12.17 2.81
N VAL A 151 1.20 12.55 3.55
CA VAL A 151 2.59 12.49 3.07
C VAL A 151 2.97 11.06 2.71
N LEU A 152 2.68 10.09 3.59
CA LEU A 152 2.96 8.66 3.34
C LEU A 152 2.24 8.15 2.09
N LYS A 153 0.96 8.48 1.97
CA LYS A 153 0.15 8.12 0.79
C LYS A 153 0.73 8.71 -0.50
N ALA A 154 1.06 9.99 -0.49
CA ALA A 154 1.64 10.67 -1.65
C ALA A 154 3.00 10.10 -2.04
N ALA A 155 3.87 9.84 -1.05
CA ALA A 155 5.19 9.26 -1.25
C ALA A 155 5.10 7.84 -1.85
N TRP A 156 4.19 7.00 -1.34
CA TRP A 156 3.97 5.66 -1.87
C TRP A 156 3.47 5.72 -3.33
N ARG A 157 2.50 6.57 -3.63
CA ARG A 157 1.96 6.72 -4.99
C ARG A 157 3.01 7.22 -5.98
N LYS A 158 3.85 8.17 -5.56
CA LYS A 158 4.99 8.64 -6.34
C LYS A 158 6.00 7.53 -6.65
N ALA A 159 6.21 6.61 -5.71
CA ALA A 159 7.09 5.46 -5.89
C ALA A 159 6.47 4.36 -6.79
N HIS A 160 5.13 4.36 -7.00
CA HIS A 160 4.39 3.34 -7.74
C HIS A 160 3.55 3.94 -8.88
N PRO A 161 4.17 4.64 -9.84
CA PRO A 161 3.44 5.38 -10.88
C PRO A 161 2.65 4.46 -11.80
N MET A 162 3.17 3.28 -12.13
CA MET A 162 2.49 2.33 -13.02
C MET A 162 1.28 1.69 -12.33
N THR A 163 1.34 1.50 -11.03
CA THR A 163 0.21 1.03 -10.22
C THR A 163 -0.90 2.07 -10.19
N CYS A 164 -0.56 3.34 -9.97
CA CYS A 164 -1.54 4.44 -10.02
C CYS A 164 -2.20 4.54 -11.40
N ALA A 165 -1.41 4.46 -12.47
CA ALA A 165 -1.93 4.46 -13.84
C ALA A 165 -2.83 3.25 -14.14
N LEU A 166 -2.52 2.07 -13.58
CA LEU A 166 -3.40 0.90 -13.71
C LEU A 166 -4.78 1.17 -13.12
N TRP A 167 -4.86 1.72 -11.89
CA TRP A 167 -6.14 2.02 -11.24
C TRP A 167 -6.97 3.03 -12.04
N GLU A 168 -6.35 4.11 -12.51
CA GLU A 168 -7.01 5.14 -13.31
C GLU A 168 -7.55 4.57 -14.63
N ASN A 169 -6.74 3.78 -15.34
CA ASN A 169 -7.14 3.15 -16.60
C ASN A 169 -8.25 2.11 -16.40
N VAL A 170 -8.20 1.32 -15.32
CA VAL A 170 -9.28 0.37 -14.98
C VAL A 170 -10.57 1.12 -14.68
N SER A 171 -10.52 2.15 -13.83
CA SER A 171 -11.70 2.96 -13.49
C SER A 171 -12.33 3.61 -14.73
N THR A 172 -11.51 4.19 -15.60
CA THR A 172 -11.96 4.77 -16.88
C THR A 172 -12.58 3.70 -17.79
N SER A 173 -11.94 2.53 -17.91
CA SER A 173 -12.44 1.44 -18.76
C SER A 173 -13.75 0.84 -18.24
N VAL A 174 -13.96 0.79 -16.93
CA VAL A 174 -15.24 0.39 -16.32
C VAL A 174 -16.35 1.36 -16.71
N LEU A 175 -16.10 2.68 -16.60
CA LEU A 175 -17.07 3.69 -16.97
C LEU A 175 -17.39 3.63 -18.47
N LEU A 176 -16.40 3.42 -19.32
CA LEU A 176 -16.60 3.25 -20.76
C LEU A 176 -17.40 1.98 -21.08
N ALA A 177 -17.14 0.86 -20.41
CA ALA A 177 -17.89 -0.38 -20.59
C ALA A 177 -19.37 -0.22 -20.17
N ILE A 178 -19.63 0.51 -19.10
CA ILE A 178 -21.01 0.84 -18.67
C ILE A 178 -21.71 1.73 -19.69
N ALA A 179 -21.00 2.69 -20.26
CA ALA A 179 -21.56 3.62 -21.26
C ALA A 179 -21.79 2.93 -22.65
N ASN A 180 -21.07 1.84 -22.93
CA ASN A 180 -21.11 1.12 -24.21
C ASN A 180 -21.30 -0.39 -23.99
N PRO A 181 -22.50 -0.85 -23.58
CA PRO A 181 -22.75 -2.26 -23.33
C PRO A 181 -22.46 -3.12 -24.57
N GLY A 182 -21.82 -4.29 -24.36
CA GLY A 182 -21.40 -5.18 -25.43
C GLY A 182 -20.00 -4.91 -25.98
N GLU A 183 -19.39 -3.76 -25.70
CA GLU A 183 -18.01 -3.47 -26.08
C GLU A 183 -17.01 -3.95 -25.02
N THR A 184 -15.80 -4.31 -25.47
CA THR A 184 -14.73 -4.78 -24.57
C THR A 184 -13.60 -3.78 -24.52
N PHE A 185 -13.32 -3.24 -23.35
CA PHE A 185 -12.20 -2.35 -23.06
C PHE A 185 -11.06 -3.12 -22.43
N ARG A 186 -9.83 -2.86 -22.86
CA ARG A 186 -8.65 -3.58 -22.37
C ARG A 186 -7.68 -2.65 -21.65
N VAL A 187 -7.25 -3.10 -20.48
CA VAL A 187 -6.18 -2.47 -19.71
C VAL A 187 -5.12 -3.52 -19.44
N ARG A 188 -4.03 -3.49 -20.20
CA ARG A 188 -2.98 -4.51 -20.15
C ARG A 188 -3.57 -5.95 -20.37
N GLN A 189 -3.48 -6.82 -19.35
CA GLN A 189 -4.03 -8.18 -19.39
C GLN A 189 -5.51 -8.26 -19.01
N LEU A 190 -6.08 -7.16 -18.50
CA LEU A 190 -7.48 -7.12 -18.09
C LEU A 190 -8.38 -6.81 -19.27
N ALA A 191 -9.52 -7.47 -19.34
CA ALA A 191 -10.60 -7.18 -20.28
C ALA A 191 -11.87 -6.86 -19.47
N ILE A 192 -12.49 -5.74 -19.77
CA ILE A 192 -13.64 -5.21 -19.06
C ILE A 192 -14.78 -5.08 -20.07
N ARG A 193 -15.91 -5.68 -19.75
CA ARG A 193 -17.12 -5.67 -20.57
C ARG A 193 -18.35 -5.69 -19.68
N VAL A 194 -19.36 -4.99 -20.07
CA VAL A 194 -20.71 -5.06 -19.49
C VAL A 194 -21.62 -5.67 -20.54
N ASP A 195 -22.25 -6.79 -20.21
CA ASP A 195 -23.31 -7.38 -21.02
C ASP A 195 -24.65 -6.85 -20.55
N GLY A 196 -25.57 -6.58 -21.46
CA GLY A 196 -26.89 -6.02 -21.20
C GLY A 196 -27.84 -7.04 -20.56
#